data_c24e5f425010288298d165b074b43e6b
#
_entry.id   c24e5f425010288298d165b074b43e6b
#
_cell.length_a   1.000
_cell.length_b   1.000
_cell.length_c   1.000
_cell.angle_alpha   90.00
_cell.angle_beta   90.00
_cell.angle_gamma   90.00
#
_symmetry.space_group_name_H-M   'P 1'
#
loop_
_entity.id
_entity.type
_entity.pdbx_description
1 polymer ?
#
loop_
_entity_poly.entity_id
_entity_poly.type
_entity_poly.pdbx_seq_one_letter_code
_entity_poly.pdbx_strand_id
1 'polypeptide(L)'
;MKYNPKRRRSIRGTKAYNNKTFLNSRESRNIRIQCEIAEPAVRLKSLGIDHLISFFGSARTEETNRYYQEGVELAEKLGDWCNENHPNVAISSGGGPGIMEAVNKGAFNAGCPSVGMGISLPFEQRNNDYVTADLDFEFHYFFTRKYWCVYLAKA
;
A
#
# COMPACT_ATOMS: atom_id res chain seq x y z
N MET A 1 13.38 30.62 -0.61
CA MET A 1 14.41 30.71 0.44
C MET A 1 15.43 31.74 -0.02
N LYS A 2 15.63 32.86 0.71
CA LYS A 2 16.59 33.89 0.30
C LYS A 2 18.02 33.41 0.62
N TYR A 3 18.92 33.52 -0.34
CA TYR A 3 20.33 33.21 -0.17
C TYR A 3 20.98 34.11 0.86
N ASN A 4 21.63 33.55 1.88
CA ASN A 4 22.40 34.28 2.89
C ASN A 4 23.87 33.81 2.86
N PRO A 5 24.79 34.60 2.29
CA PRO A 5 26.19 34.24 2.15
C PRO A 5 26.95 34.14 3.46
N LYS A 6 26.42 34.73 4.55
CA LYS A 6 27.06 34.75 5.88
C LYS A 6 26.60 33.59 6.79
N ARG A 7 25.74 32.68 6.30
CA ARG A 7 25.32 31.51 7.08
C ARG A 7 26.51 30.57 7.32
N ARG A 8 26.91 30.43 8.58
CA ARG A 8 28.00 29.53 8.98
C ARG A 8 27.66 28.06 8.55
N ARG A 9 28.65 27.33 8.06
CA ARG A 9 28.55 25.91 7.75
C ARG A 9 28.10 25.14 8.99
N SER A 10 27.09 24.28 8.88
CA SER A 10 26.91 23.14 9.76
C SER A 10 28.05 22.12 9.50
N ILE A 11 28.35 21.33 10.48
CA ILE A 11 29.56 20.46 10.52
C ILE A 11 29.65 19.47 9.32
N ARG A 12 28.54 19.14 8.65
CA ARG A 12 28.48 18.35 7.40
C ARG A 12 27.35 18.83 6.50
N GLY A 13 27.58 18.80 5.18
CA GLY A 13 26.53 19.02 4.18
C GLY A 13 25.52 17.86 4.21
N THR A 14 24.24 18.18 3.99
CA THR A 14 23.19 17.15 3.87
C THR A 14 23.28 16.47 2.50
N LYS A 15 23.34 15.14 2.46
CA LYS A 15 23.25 14.42 1.19
C LYS A 15 21.90 14.69 0.54
N ALA A 16 21.86 14.85 -0.80
CA ALA A 16 20.66 15.24 -1.53
C ALA A 16 19.46 14.32 -1.23
N TYR A 17 19.67 13.00 -1.15
CA TYR A 17 18.62 12.02 -0.85
C TYR A 17 18.13 12.03 0.63
N ASN A 18 18.80 12.78 1.51
CA ASN A 18 18.36 13.04 2.88
C ASN A 18 17.77 14.46 3.04
N ASN A 19 17.75 15.25 1.97
CA ASN A 19 17.18 16.59 1.99
C ASN A 19 15.66 16.53 1.77
N LYS A 20 14.91 16.38 2.86
CA LYS A 20 13.43 16.28 2.83
C LYS A 20 12.78 17.50 2.16
N THR A 21 13.33 18.72 2.34
CA THR A 21 12.81 19.92 1.69
C THR A 21 12.91 19.82 0.16
N PHE A 22 14.03 19.33 -0.36
CA PHE A 22 14.20 19.04 -1.79
C PHE A 22 13.27 17.92 -2.24
N LEU A 23 13.27 16.78 -1.52
CA LEU A 23 12.46 15.61 -1.91
C LEU A 23 10.95 15.90 -1.91
N ASN A 24 10.48 16.84 -1.10
CA ASN A 24 9.09 17.28 -1.07
C ASN A 24 8.80 18.46 -2.01
N SER A 25 9.80 18.97 -2.73
CA SER A 25 9.62 20.05 -3.68
C SER A 25 8.96 19.57 -4.99
N ARG A 26 8.51 20.54 -5.78
CA ARG A 26 7.91 20.26 -7.10
C ARG A 26 8.94 19.65 -8.07
N GLU A 27 10.19 20.08 -7.99
CA GLU A 27 11.30 19.68 -8.86
C GLU A 27 11.67 18.20 -8.69
N SER A 28 11.46 17.64 -7.50
CA SER A 28 11.77 16.21 -7.20
C SER A 28 10.60 15.25 -7.46
N ARG A 29 9.54 15.70 -8.13
CA ARG A 29 8.36 14.87 -8.44
C ARG A 29 8.73 13.52 -9.08
N ASN A 30 9.63 13.55 -10.08
CA ASN A 30 10.04 12.33 -10.79
C ASN A 30 10.76 11.33 -9.87
N ILE A 31 11.53 11.84 -8.89
CA ILE A 31 12.22 11.01 -7.90
C ILE A 31 11.18 10.31 -7.01
N ARG A 32 10.15 11.03 -6.54
CA ARG A 32 9.07 10.44 -5.73
C ARG A 32 8.28 9.38 -6.50
N ILE A 33 7.98 9.62 -7.78
CA ILE A 33 7.34 8.62 -8.64
C ILE A 33 8.19 7.35 -8.73
N GLN A 34 9.51 7.49 -8.93
CA GLN A 34 10.42 6.35 -8.96
C GLN A 34 10.48 5.62 -7.61
N CYS A 35 10.43 6.33 -6.49
CA CYS A 35 10.32 5.72 -5.17
C CYS A 35 9.06 4.86 -5.04
N GLU A 36 7.89 5.38 -5.47
CA GLU A 36 6.62 4.64 -5.43
C GLU A 36 6.57 3.42 -6.38
N ILE A 37 7.44 3.37 -7.39
CA ILE A 37 7.61 2.18 -8.24
C ILE A 37 8.64 1.21 -7.65
N ALA A 38 9.72 1.70 -7.08
CA ALA A 38 10.83 0.83 -6.65
C ALA A 38 10.64 0.25 -5.25
N GLU A 39 10.15 1.04 -4.30
CA GLU A 39 10.05 0.64 -2.89
C GLU A 39 9.06 -0.51 -2.69
N PRO A 40 7.83 -0.49 -3.23
CA PRO A 40 6.92 -1.62 -3.09
C PRO A 40 7.46 -2.92 -3.69
N ALA A 41 8.17 -2.85 -4.83
CA ALA A 41 8.82 -4.02 -5.44
C ALA A 41 9.83 -4.67 -4.51
N VAL A 42 10.68 -3.85 -3.88
CA VAL A 42 11.70 -4.34 -2.94
C VAL A 42 11.05 -4.95 -1.71
N ARG A 43 10.04 -4.28 -1.15
CA ARG A 43 9.35 -4.71 0.07
C ARG A 43 8.60 -6.02 -0.16
N LEU A 44 7.78 -6.13 -1.19
CA LEU A 44 7.05 -7.35 -1.53
C LEU A 44 8.01 -8.52 -1.78
N LYS A 45 9.08 -8.30 -2.56
CA LYS A 45 10.10 -9.33 -2.81
C LYS A 45 10.81 -9.77 -1.53
N SER A 46 11.12 -8.86 -0.61
CA SER A 46 11.77 -9.21 0.66
C SER A 46 10.90 -10.07 1.57
N LEU A 47 9.59 -10.02 1.39
CA LEU A 47 8.59 -10.83 2.10
C LEU A 47 8.17 -12.09 1.31
N GLY A 48 8.80 -12.37 0.18
CA GLY A 48 8.53 -13.54 -0.64
C GLY A 48 7.20 -13.48 -1.39
N ILE A 49 6.63 -12.29 -1.59
CA ILE A 49 5.35 -12.09 -2.28
C ILE A 49 5.63 -11.76 -3.74
N ASP A 50 5.22 -12.66 -4.64
CA ASP A 50 5.40 -12.51 -6.09
C ASP A 50 4.10 -12.17 -6.81
N HIS A 51 2.95 -12.52 -6.22
CA HIS A 51 1.64 -12.37 -6.84
C HIS A 51 0.57 -11.89 -5.86
N LEU A 52 -0.48 -11.27 -6.40
CA LEU A 52 -1.62 -10.77 -5.63
C LEU A 52 -2.93 -11.31 -6.19
N ILE A 53 -3.88 -11.57 -5.29
CA ILE A 53 -5.31 -11.62 -5.61
C ILE A 53 -5.86 -10.26 -5.20
N SER A 54 -6.27 -9.45 -6.20
CA SER A 54 -6.62 -8.05 -6.00
C SER A 54 -8.12 -7.84 -5.98
N PHE A 55 -8.64 -7.26 -4.91
CA PHE A 55 -10.05 -6.95 -4.75
C PHE A 55 -10.31 -5.45 -4.91
N PHE A 56 -11.33 -5.15 -5.69
CA PHE A 56 -11.85 -3.80 -5.87
C PHE A 56 -13.29 -3.74 -5.37
N GLY A 57 -13.59 -2.79 -4.50
CA GLY A 57 -14.92 -2.69 -3.93
C GLY A 57 -15.23 -1.33 -3.33
N SER A 58 -16.49 -1.14 -2.99
CA SER A 58 -17.02 0.12 -2.43
C SER A 58 -16.49 0.36 -1.02
N ALA A 59 -16.06 1.59 -0.75
CA ALA A 59 -15.72 2.08 0.59
C ALA A 59 -16.95 2.37 1.47
N ARG A 60 -18.18 2.28 0.91
CA ARG A 60 -19.42 2.68 1.59
C ARG A 60 -20.25 1.51 2.10
N THR A 61 -19.80 0.29 1.88
CA THR A 61 -20.51 -0.92 2.31
C THR A 61 -20.30 -1.11 3.80
N GLU A 62 -21.38 -1.09 4.56
CA GLU A 62 -21.36 -1.29 6.01
C GLU A 62 -21.11 -2.76 6.38
N GLU A 63 -20.56 -3.01 7.57
CA GLU A 63 -20.27 -4.36 8.04
C GLU A 63 -21.51 -5.27 8.15
N THR A 64 -22.68 -4.68 8.38
CA THR A 64 -23.97 -5.41 8.43
C THR A 64 -24.48 -5.84 7.06
N ASN A 65 -23.89 -5.33 6.01
CA ASN A 65 -24.31 -5.64 4.65
C ASN A 65 -23.87 -7.05 4.25
N ARG A 66 -24.76 -7.79 3.59
CA ARG A 66 -24.49 -9.13 3.08
C ARG A 66 -23.19 -9.22 2.27
N TYR A 67 -22.94 -8.28 1.39
CA TYR A 67 -21.74 -8.28 0.54
C TYR A 67 -20.43 -8.05 1.32
N TYR A 68 -20.50 -7.34 2.45
CA TYR A 68 -19.36 -7.25 3.35
C TYR A 68 -19.02 -8.62 3.94
N GLN A 69 -20.02 -9.32 4.48
CA GLN A 69 -19.85 -10.64 5.09
C GLN A 69 -19.37 -11.68 4.06
N GLU A 70 -19.95 -11.69 2.86
CA GLU A 70 -19.51 -12.55 1.76
C GLU A 70 -18.09 -12.21 1.30
N GLY A 71 -17.68 -10.94 1.34
CA GLY A 71 -16.32 -10.48 1.06
C GLY A 71 -15.31 -11.02 2.07
N VAL A 72 -15.64 -10.99 3.37
CA VAL A 72 -14.81 -11.59 4.42
C VAL A 72 -14.65 -13.09 4.18
N GLU A 73 -15.77 -13.81 4.01
CA GLU A 73 -15.77 -15.27 3.82
C GLU A 73 -14.99 -15.70 2.57
N LEU A 74 -15.16 -15.00 1.45
CA LEU A 74 -14.43 -15.27 0.22
C LEU A 74 -12.92 -15.07 0.39
N ALA A 75 -12.54 -13.95 1.00
CA ALA A 75 -11.13 -13.64 1.20
C ALA A 75 -10.47 -14.59 2.21
N GLU A 76 -11.19 -15.05 3.24
CA GLU A 76 -10.72 -16.05 4.18
C GLU A 76 -10.47 -17.39 3.49
N LYS A 77 -11.44 -17.91 2.72
CA LYS A 77 -11.27 -19.15 1.94
C LYS A 77 -10.12 -19.09 0.93
N LEU A 78 -9.97 -17.95 0.25
CA LEU A 78 -8.85 -17.75 -0.68
C LEU A 78 -7.52 -17.64 0.08
N GLY A 79 -7.52 -17.03 1.25
CA GLY A 79 -6.34 -16.95 2.12
C GLY A 79 -5.87 -18.33 2.58
N ASP A 80 -6.79 -19.17 3.04
CA ASP A 80 -6.50 -20.56 3.42
C ASP A 80 -5.92 -21.33 2.23
N TRP A 81 -6.55 -21.22 1.07
CA TRP A 81 -6.07 -21.86 -0.15
C TRP A 81 -4.67 -21.37 -0.57
N CYS A 82 -4.39 -20.06 -0.46
CA CYS A 82 -3.08 -19.50 -0.74
C CYS A 82 -2.02 -20.08 0.21
N ASN A 83 -2.30 -20.09 1.51
CA ASN A 83 -1.37 -20.63 2.50
C ASN A 83 -0.97 -22.08 2.24
N GLU A 84 -1.92 -22.89 1.78
CA GLU A 84 -1.70 -24.32 1.50
C GLU A 84 -0.98 -24.56 0.17
N ASN A 85 -1.29 -23.80 -0.87
CA ASN A 85 -0.91 -24.13 -2.24
C ASN A 85 0.06 -23.13 -2.87
N HIS A 86 0.00 -21.85 -2.45
CA HIS A 86 0.74 -20.73 -3.07
C HIS A 86 1.19 -19.70 -2.02
N PRO A 87 2.14 -20.04 -1.13
CA PRO A 87 2.55 -19.17 -0.02
C PRO A 87 3.20 -17.86 -0.47
N ASN A 88 3.52 -17.71 -1.75
CA ASN A 88 4.01 -16.47 -2.36
C ASN A 88 2.91 -15.57 -2.93
N VAL A 89 1.65 -15.89 -2.69
CA VAL A 89 0.48 -15.10 -3.09
C VAL A 89 -0.10 -14.40 -1.87
N ALA A 90 -0.41 -13.10 -1.99
CA ALA A 90 -1.09 -12.33 -0.96
C ALA A 90 -2.44 -11.82 -1.45
N ILE A 91 -3.33 -11.51 -0.52
CA ILE A 91 -4.60 -10.86 -0.82
C ILE A 91 -4.43 -9.34 -0.69
N SER A 92 -4.90 -8.61 -1.68
CA SER A 92 -4.75 -7.15 -1.72
C SER A 92 -6.07 -6.41 -1.93
N SER A 93 -6.15 -5.24 -1.36
CA SER A 93 -7.23 -4.28 -1.60
C SER A 93 -6.69 -2.84 -1.63
N GLY A 94 -7.59 -1.89 -1.83
CA GLY A 94 -7.25 -0.47 -1.71
C GLY A 94 -6.99 0.01 -0.28
N GLY A 95 -7.07 -0.85 0.73
CA GLY A 95 -6.77 -0.56 2.13
C GLY A 95 -7.84 0.29 2.86
N GLY A 96 -8.84 0.82 2.17
CA GLY A 96 -9.90 1.65 2.77
C GLY A 96 -10.98 0.84 3.48
N PRO A 97 -12.06 1.50 3.91
CA PRO A 97 -13.20 0.85 4.57
C PRO A 97 -14.08 0.06 3.59
N GLY A 98 -15.14 -0.54 4.09
CA GLY A 98 -16.16 -1.24 3.32
C GLY A 98 -15.67 -2.56 2.76
N ILE A 99 -15.89 -2.85 1.48
CA ILE A 99 -15.47 -4.11 0.85
C ILE A 99 -13.95 -4.30 0.92
N MET A 100 -13.16 -3.24 0.86
CA MET A 100 -11.71 -3.30 0.97
C MET A 100 -11.29 -3.80 2.36
N GLU A 101 -11.93 -3.31 3.41
CA GLU A 101 -11.73 -3.77 4.78
C GLU A 101 -12.20 -5.21 4.97
N ALA A 102 -13.40 -5.55 4.45
CA ALA A 102 -13.92 -6.91 4.52
C ALA A 102 -12.91 -7.94 3.99
N VAL A 103 -12.31 -7.63 2.85
CA VAL A 103 -11.32 -8.50 2.20
C VAL A 103 -10.01 -8.60 3.01
N ASN A 104 -9.52 -7.47 3.52
CA ASN A 104 -8.34 -7.49 4.39
C ASN A 104 -8.62 -8.27 5.69
N LYS A 105 -9.83 -8.14 6.27
CA LYS A 105 -10.27 -8.89 7.44
C LYS A 105 -10.30 -10.40 7.18
N GLY A 106 -10.82 -10.83 6.05
CA GLY A 106 -10.80 -12.25 5.65
C GLY A 106 -9.38 -12.80 5.48
N ALA A 107 -8.51 -12.05 4.80
CA ALA A 107 -7.09 -12.42 4.68
C ALA A 107 -6.40 -12.53 6.04
N PHE A 108 -6.66 -11.56 6.94
CA PHE A 108 -6.14 -11.56 8.31
C PHE A 108 -6.62 -12.77 9.11
N ASN A 109 -7.91 -13.12 9.02
CA ASN A 109 -8.48 -14.29 9.69
C ASN A 109 -7.80 -15.60 9.26
N ALA A 110 -7.54 -15.75 7.97
CA ALA A 110 -6.83 -16.89 7.39
C ALA A 110 -5.31 -16.91 7.73
N GLY A 111 -4.77 -15.85 8.30
CA GLY A 111 -3.32 -15.71 8.46
C GLY A 111 -2.56 -15.57 7.14
N CYS A 112 -3.25 -15.17 6.07
CA CYS A 112 -2.66 -14.86 4.77
C CYS A 112 -2.15 -13.42 4.75
N PRO A 113 -1.00 -13.13 4.08
CA PRO A 113 -0.52 -11.76 3.95
C PRO A 113 -1.58 -10.83 3.33
N SER A 114 -1.93 -9.77 4.06
CA SER A 114 -2.99 -8.81 3.72
C SER A 114 -2.37 -7.49 3.29
N VAL A 115 -2.53 -7.12 2.02
CA VAL A 115 -1.91 -5.94 1.41
C VAL A 115 -2.91 -4.80 1.29
N GLY A 116 -2.53 -3.62 1.79
CA GLY A 116 -3.26 -2.37 1.63
C GLY A 116 -2.57 -1.44 0.64
N MET A 117 -3.23 -1.11 -0.46
CA MET A 117 -2.75 -0.16 -1.47
C MET A 117 -3.48 1.19 -1.31
N GLY A 118 -3.18 1.92 -0.23
CA GLY A 118 -3.80 3.21 0.09
C GLY A 118 -3.38 4.35 -0.83
N ILE A 119 -4.11 5.45 -0.75
CA ILE A 119 -3.80 6.70 -1.46
C ILE A 119 -3.95 7.87 -0.50
N SER A 120 -2.95 8.75 -0.44
CA SER A 120 -3.02 9.98 0.34
C SER A 120 -4.11 10.89 -0.21
N LEU A 121 -5.18 11.07 0.55
CA LEU A 121 -6.25 12.02 0.25
C LEU A 121 -6.19 13.20 1.22
N PRO A 122 -6.69 14.40 0.83
CA PRO A 122 -6.70 15.57 1.71
C PRO A 122 -7.47 15.37 3.03
N PHE A 123 -8.38 14.41 3.06
CA PHE A 123 -9.10 13.96 4.25
C PHE A 123 -8.58 12.56 4.59
N GLU A 124 -7.69 12.46 5.57
CA GLU A 124 -6.94 11.27 5.91
C GLU A 124 -7.85 10.08 6.21
N GLN A 125 -7.75 9.06 5.38
CA GLN A 125 -8.13 7.70 5.72
C GLN A 125 -6.85 6.87 5.80
N ARG A 126 -6.49 6.43 6.99
CA ARG A 126 -5.51 5.36 7.15
C ARG A 126 -6.04 4.08 6.51
N ASN A 127 -5.14 3.21 6.08
CA ASN A 127 -5.55 1.85 5.75
C ASN A 127 -6.20 1.18 6.97
N ASN A 128 -7.11 0.24 6.72
CA ASN A 128 -7.84 -0.46 7.77
C ASN A 128 -6.89 -1.33 8.63
N ASP A 129 -7.32 -1.68 9.84
CA ASP A 129 -6.50 -2.35 10.85
C ASP A 129 -6.15 -3.82 10.51
N TYR A 130 -6.72 -4.38 9.44
CA TYR A 130 -6.49 -5.77 9.00
C TYR A 130 -5.39 -5.88 7.94
N VAL A 131 -4.77 -4.77 7.55
CA VAL A 131 -3.60 -4.77 6.67
C VAL A 131 -2.37 -5.21 7.47
N THR A 132 -1.58 -6.12 6.92
CA THR A 132 -0.30 -6.53 7.53
C THR A 132 0.65 -5.33 7.58
N ALA A 133 1.25 -5.05 8.74
CA ALA A 133 2.02 -3.83 8.98
C ALA A 133 3.11 -3.56 7.94
N ASP A 134 3.85 -4.59 7.51
CA ASP A 134 4.89 -4.47 6.49
C ASP A 134 4.33 -4.40 5.05
N LEU A 135 3.03 -4.59 4.88
CA LEU A 135 2.32 -4.57 3.60
C LEU A 135 1.32 -3.40 3.49
N ASP A 136 1.47 -2.43 4.38
CA ASP A 136 0.74 -1.18 4.36
C ASP A 136 1.49 -0.18 3.45
N PHE A 137 0.91 0.06 2.25
CA PHE A 137 1.46 0.99 1.28
C PHE A 137 0.57 2.22 1.17
N GLU A 138 1.21 3.39 1.13
CA GLU A 138 0.55 4.66 0.90
C GLU A 138 1.15 5.35 -0.32
N PHE A 139 0.34 5.61 -1.33
CA PHE A 139 0.73 6.25 -2.57
C PHE A 139 0.27 7.71 -2.60
N HIS A 140 1.10 8.58 -3.13
CA HIS A 140 0.74 9.97 -3.43
C HIS A 140 0.18 10.11 -4.86
N TYR A 141 0.67 9.29 -5.79
CA TYR A 141 0.24 9.35 -7.19
C TYR A 141 -0.74 8.24 -7.53
N PHE A 142 -1.89 8.63 -8.07
CA PHE A 142 -2.97 7.70 -8.39
C PHE A 142 -2.57 6.64 -9.43
N PHE A 143 -1.72 6.99 -10.40
CA PHE A 143 -1.30 6.08 -11.43
C PHE A 143 -0.28 5.04 -10.94
N THR A 144 0.61 5.38 -10.00
CA THR A 144 1.54 4.42 -9.38
C THR A 144 0.78 3.41 -8.54
N ARG A 145 -0.23 3.87 -7.78
CA ARG A 145 -1.14 2.98 -7.06
C ARG A 145 -1.86 2.02 -8.01
N LYS A 146 -2.46 2.54 -9.10
CA LYS A 146 -3.14 1.68 -10.09
C LYS A 146 -2.19 0.66 -10.71
N TYR A 147 -0.96 1.08 -11.01
CA TYR A 147 0.06 0.17 -11.53
C TYR A 147 0.23 -1.03 -10.59
N TRP A 148 0.44 -0.79 -9.28
CA TRP A 148 0.66 -1.86 -8.32
C TRP A 148 -0.58 -2.74 -8.09
N CYS A 149 -1.78 -2.16 -8.09
CA CYS A 149 -3.02 -2.93 -7.98
C CYS A 149 -3.22 -3.95 -9.12
N VAL A 150 -2.53 -3.77 -10.24
CA VAL A 150 -2.72 -4.61 -11.45
C VAL A 150 -1.47 -5.40 -11.81
N TYR A 151 -0.28 -4.84 -11.60
CA TYR A 151 0.98 -5.42 -12.08
C TYR A 151 1.27 -6.82 -11.55
N LEU A 152 1.00 -7.06 -10.27
CA LEU A 152 1.18 -8.37 -9.64
C LEU A 152 -0.11 -9.19 -9.55
N ALA A 153 -1.25 -8.63 -9.96
CA ALA A 153 -2.54 -9.33 -9.90
C ALA A 153 -2.54 -10.52 -10.83
N LYS A 154 -2.96 -11.68 -10.31
CA LYS A 154 -3.25 -12.89 -11.05
C LYS A 154 -4.76 -13.14 -11.15
N ALA A 155 -5.49 -12.61 -10.19
CA ALA A 155 -6.95 -12.57 -10.16
C ALA A 155 -7.42 -11.31 -9.41
#